data_c9cbfe72fd66b85d08f57882f8b58a18
#
_entry.id   c9cbfe72fd66b85d08f57882f8b58a18
#
_cell.length_a   1.000
_cell.length_b   1.000
_cell.length_c   1.000
_cell.angle_alpha   90.00
_cell.angle_beta   90.00
_cell.angle_gamma   90.00
#
_symmetry.space_group_name_H-M   'P 1'
#
loop_
_entity.id
_entity.type
_entity.pdbx_description
1 polymer ?
#
loop_
_entity_poly.entity_id
_entity_poly.type
_entity_poly.pdbx_seq_one_letter_code
_entity_poly.pdbx_strand_id
1 'polypeptide(L)'
;MNKKVILMILDGWGKSPDPKVSAIDNANVPFINSLYRNYPSAQLRTDGLNVGLPEGQMGNSEVGHMNLGAGRIVYQDLAKINLAVAHDTLAKEQVLVDAFTYAKTNNKKVHFLGLVSDGGVHSHTSHLRGLIDATQQHGLQKVFVHAFTDGRDVDPKSGKHYIQDLQDYIATTTVKLASVVGRYYAMDRDRRWERVKLAYDLLVNGIGTHSTNAVASIEESYEVNVTDEFIHPTVIVDEDDKPLATIEEDDVVIFFNFRTDRGRELTEVLTQMDCHEQNMHKLNLYYVTLTNYDETYQNVKVVYNKDNITETLGEVLEKAHKTQIRIAETEKYPHVTFFFSGGRELPFLGESRILKNSPKVATYDLQPEMSAFELTDALVPELEKEEVDFVCLNFANGDMVGHTGIMSAAIKACEAVDQCVEKVITTALAHNYTTIVIADHGNCETMINPDGSPNTAHTTNPVPIILVDKDLRAIHDGVLGDIAPTILELMGVEKPEVMTCHSLL
;
A
#
# COMPACT_ATOMS: atom_id res chain seq x y z
N MET A 1 -18.71 -28.71 -4.72
CA MET A 1 -19.56 -28.79 -3.52
C MET A 1 -20.38 -27.52 -3.48
N ASN A 2 -21.52 -27.49 -2.86
CA ASN A 2 -22.37 -26.28 -2.83
C ASN A 2 -22.66 -25.92 -1.37
N LYS A 3 -21.58 -25.59 -0.64
CA LYS A 3 -21.70 -25.21 0.77
C LYS A 3 -22.02 -23.73 0.90
N LYS A 4 -22.70 -23.36 1.97
CA LYS A 4 -22.84 -21.98 2.44
C LYS A 4 -21.66 -21.67 3.31
N VAL A 5 -21.05 -20.49 3.15
CA VAL A 5 -19.77 -20.18 3.79
C VAL A 5 -19.83 -18.87 4.57
N ILE A 6 -19.31 -18.89 5.77
CA ILE A 6 -19.05 -17.69 6.57
C ILE A 6 -17.54 -17.46 6.62
N LEU A 7 -17.09 -16.31 6.16
CA LEU A 7 -15.76 -15.78 6.46
C LEU A 7 -15.89 -14.90 7.71
N MET A 8 -15.31 -15.35 8.80
CA MET A 8 -15.30 -14.64 10.07
C MET A 8 -13.89 -14.10 10.32
N ILE A 9 -13.76 -12.79 10.35
CA ILE A 9 -12.49 -12.07 10.54
C ILE A 9 -12.45 -11.55 11.97
N LEU A 10 -11.51 -12.06 12.77
CA LEU A 10 -11.18 -11.57 14.10
C LEU A 10 -10.06 -10.55 13.93
N ASP A 11 -10.41 -9.29 13.68
CA ASP A 11 -9.48 -8.24 13.31
C ASP A 11 -8.40 -8.03 14.40
N GLY A 12 -7.13 -8.01 13.99
CA GLY A 12 -6.00 -7.86 14.91
C GLY A 12 -5.66 -9.09 15.76
N TRP A 13 -6.21 -10.29 15.45
CA TRP A 13 -6.01 -11.53 16.20
C TRP A 13 -4.83 -12.35 15.67
N GLY A 14 -3.61 -11.93 16.01
CA GLY A 14 -2.38 -12.62 15.62
C GLY A 14 -2.04 -13.82 16.50
N LYS A 15 -0.92 -14.46 16.22
CA LYS A 15 -0.36 -15.57 16.99
C LYS A 15 0.98 -15.16 17.60
N SER A 16 1.01 -14.95 18.92
CA SER A 16 2.21 -14.50 19.61
C SER A 16 3.24 -15.62 19.77
N PRO A 17 4.54 -15.33 19.61
CA PRO A 17 5.61 -16.21 20.06
C PRO A 17 5.82 -16.19 21.58
N ASP A 18 5.37 -15.14 22.29
CA ASP A 18 5.47 -15.00 23.74
C ASP A 18 4.09 -14.73 24.37
N PRO A 19 3.50 -15.73 25.06
CA PRO A 19 2.20 -15.58 25.71
C PRO A 19 2.12 -14.46 26.75
N LYS A 20 3.24 -14.02 27.33
CA LYS A 20 3.25 -13.00 28.40
C LYS A 20 2.86 -11.61 27.87
N VAL A 21 3.11 -11.34 26.60
CA VAL A 21 2.80 -10.05 25.98
C VAL A 21 1.47 -10.05 25.21
N SER A 22 0.81 -11.20 25.13
CA SER A 22 -0.40 -11.45 24.36
C SER A 22 -1.68 -11.26 25.20
N ALA A 23 -2.57 -10.38 24.77
CA ALA A 23 -3.90 -10.30 25.37
C ALA A 23 -4.73 -11.57 25.12
N ILE A 24 -4.57 -12.20 23.95
CA ILE A 24 -5.29 -13.41 23.57
C ILE A 24 -4.94 -14.57 24.49
N ASP A 25 -3.64 -14.80 24.75
CA ASP A 25 -3.18 -15.92 25.57
C ASP A 25 -3.50 -15.69 27.07
N ASN A 26 -3.67 -14.43 27.48
CA ASN A 26 -4.06 -14.06 28.86
C ASN A 26 -5.59 -13.94 29.05
N ALA A 27 -6.38 -14.01 27.98
CA ALA A 27 -7.83 -13.95 28.02
C ALA A 27 -8.46 -15.34 28.26
N ASN A 28 -9.63 -15.36 28.89
CA ASN A 28 -10.44 -16.57 28.99
C ASN A 28 -11.28 -16.76 27.72
N VAL A 29 -10.72 -17.46 26.72
CA VAL A 29 -11.33 -17.71 25.41
C VAL A 29 -11.54 -19.22 25.16
N PRO A 30 -12.40 -19.86 25.98
CA PRO A 30 -12.55 -21.33 25.97
C PRO A 30 -13.10 -21.85 24.66
N PHE A 31 -13.99 -21.11 24.00
CA PHE A 31 -14.62 -21.57 22.77
C PHE A 31 -13.63 -21.55 21.60
N ILE A 32 -12.93 -20.44 21.37
CA ILE A 32 -11.88 -20.35 20.31
C ILE A 32 -10.80 -21.40 20.56
N ASN A 33 -10.37 -21.59 21.81
CA ASN A 33 -9.44 -22.67 22.17
C ASN A 33 -9.99 -24.07 21.86
N SER A 34 -11.30 -24.27 21.94
CA SER A 34 -11.92 -25.53 21.54
C SER A 34 -11.91 -25.73 20.02
N LEU A 35 -11.98 -24.66 19.23
CA LEU A 35 -11.91 -24.75 17.77
C LEU A 35 -10.55 -25.28 17.33
N TYR A 36 -9.45 -24.81 17.90
CA TYR A 36 -8.09 -25.33 17.60
C TYR A 36 -7.93 -26.82 17.94
N ARG A 37 -8.66 -27.34 18.93
CA ARG A 37 -8.60 -28.75 19.32
C ARG A 37 -9.49 -29.65 18.44
N ASN A 38 -10.60 -29.12 17.97
CA ASN A 38 -11.65 -29.92 17.34
C ASN A 38 -11.67 -29.80 15.82
N TYR A 39 -11.05 -28.76 15.24
CA TYR A 39 -11.10 -28.48 13.81
C TYR A 39 -9.72 -28.28 13.22
N PRO A 40 -9.52 -28.59 11.92
CA PRO A 40 -8.30 -28.30 11.22
C PRO A 40 -7.94 -26.83 11.27
N SER A 41 -6.68 -26.53 11.58
CA SER A 41 -6.16 -25.18 11.66
C SER A 41 -4.78 -25.07 11.07
N ALA A 42 -4.45 -23.89 10.53
CA ALA A 42 -3.16 -23.55 9.94
C ALA A 42 -2.84 -22.07 10.21
N GLN A 43 -1.90 -21.48 9.50
CA GLN A 43 -1.48 -20.09 9.67
C GLN A 43 -1.48 -19.35 8.33
N LEU A 44 -1.78 -18.04 8.39
CA LEU A 44 -1.67 -17.14 7.23
C LEU A 44 -0.59 -16.09 7.49
N ARG A 45 0.22 -15.81 6.47
CA ARG A 45 1.14 -14.69 6.44
C ARG A 45 0.40 -13.44 6.00
N THR A 46 0.50 -12.38 6.80
CA THR A 46 -0.25 -11.13 6.60
C THR A 46 0.65 -9.90 6.57
N ASP A 47 1.95 -10.10 6.37
CA ASP A 47 3.00 -9.09 6.39
C ASP A 47 3.73 -8.99 5.04
N GLY A 48 4.37 -7.87 4.80
CA GLY A 48 5.30 -7.65 3.69
C GLY A 48 4.74 -8.10 2.34
N LEU A 49 5.56 -8.75 1.54
CA LEU A 49 5.19 -9.20 0.18
C LEU A 49 4.03 -10.18 0.15
N ASN A 50 3.71 -10.85 1.26
CA ASN A 50 2.57 -11.78 1.36
C ASN A 50 1.22 -11.06 1.20
N VAL A 51 1.18 -9.75 1.39
CA VAL A 51 0.00 -8.90 1.21
C VAL A 51 0.24 -7.70 0.28
N GLY A 52 1.37 -7.71 -0.43
CA GLY A 52 1.70 -6.67 -1.41
C GLY A 52 2.32 -5.40 -0.83
N LEU A 53 2.82 -5.46 0.40
CA LEU A 53 3.59 -4.41 1.06
C LEU A 53 5.12 -4.67 0.91
N PRO A 54 5.98 -3.67 1.16
CA PRO A 54 7.41 -3.89 1.27
C PRO A 54 7.76 -4.95 2.31
N GLU A 55 8.87 -5.66 2.09
CA GLU A 55 9.34 -6.70 3.01
C GLU A 55 9.54 -6.14 4.43
N GLY A 56 9.10 -6.91 5.44
CA GLY A 56 9.18 -6.52 6.85
C GLY A 56 8.14 -5.51 7.31
N GLN A 57 7.30 -4.98 6.43
CA GLN A 57 6.21 -4.10 6.81
C GLN A 57 5.02 -4.90 7.35
N MET A 58 4.49 -4.48 8.51
CA MET A 58 3.28 -5.07 9.10
C MET A 58 2.06 -4.84 8.19
N GLY A 59 1.15 -5.82 8.14
CA GLY A 59 -0.13 -5.70 7.45
C GLY A 59 -1.06 -4.68 8.09
N ASN A 60 -2.15 -4.38 7.41
CA ASN A 60 -3.23 -3.55 7.90
C ASN A 60 -4.57 -4.00 7.30
N SER A 61 -5.67 -3.53 7.88
CA SER A 61 -7.01 -3.99 7.48
C SER A 61 -7.37 -3.62 6.04
N GLU A 62 -6.93 -2.47 5.52
CA GLU A 62 -7.21 -2.06 4.14
C GLU A 62 -6.61 -3.05 3.13
N VAL A 63 -5.30 -3.28 3.26
CA VAL A 63 -4.56 -4.20 2.39
C VAL A 63 -5.01 -5.65 2.62
N GLY A 64 -5.24 -6.05 3.88
CA GLY A 64 -5.70 -7.39 4.24
C GLY A 64 -7.04 -7.72 3.58
N HIS A 65 -8.06 -6.89 3.77
CA HIS A 65 -9.38 -7.11 3.18
C HIS A 65 -9.38 -7.03 1.65
N MET A 66 -8.52 -6.18 1.08
CA MET A 66 -8.36 -6.12 -0.38
C MET A 66 -7.82 -7.45 -0.94
N ASN A 67 -6.81 -8.03 -0.31
CA ASN A 67 -6.27 -9.34 -0.71
C ASN A 67 -7.32 -10.47 -0.53
N LEU A 68 -8.03 -10.46 0.61
CA LEU A 68 -9.12 -11.41 0.89
C LEU A 68 -10.18 -11.43 -0.22
N GLY A 69 -10.59 -10.24 -0.67
CA GLY A 69 -11.60 -10.13 -1.73
C GLY A 69 -11.06 -10.37 -3.14
N ALA A 70 -9.81 -10.02 -3.39
CA ALA A 70 -9.21 -10.10 -4.73
C ALA A 70 -8.78 -11.53 -5.14
N GLY A 71 -8.57 -12.44 -4.19
CA GLY A 71 -8.06 -13.80 -4.47
C GLY A 71 -6.64 -13.81 -5.05
N ARG A 72 -5.89 -12.74 -4.83
CA ARG A 72 -4.51 -12.54 -5.29
C ARG A 72 -3.80 -11.53 -4.41
N ILE A 73 -2.46 -11.53 -4.45
CA ILE A 73 -1.67 -10.49 -3.79
C ILE A 73 -1.81 -9.19 -4.59
N VAL A 74 -2.35 -8.14 -3.95
CA VAL A 74 -2.49 -6.80 -4.53
C VAL A 74 -1.32 -5.95 -4.08
N TYR A 75 -0.32 -5.83 -4.93
CA TYR A 75 0.89 -5.08 -4.62
C TYR A 75 0.62 -3.58 -4.56
N GLN A 76 1.05 -2.94 -3.48
CA GLN A 76 1.13 -1.48 -3.37
C GLN A 76 2.24 -0.93 -4.26
N ASP A 77 2.13 0.34 -4.67
CA ASP A 77 3.03 0.93 -5.67
C ASP A 77 4.52 0.73 -5.33
N LEU A 78 4.92 1.01 -4.08
CA LEU A 78 6.31 0.82 -3.65
C LEU A 78 6.78 -0.63 -3.82
N ALA A 79 5.99 -1.60 -3.36
CA ALA A 79 6.33 -3.01 -3.46
C ALA A 79 6.36 -3.49 -4.93
N LYS A 80 5.40 -3.03 -5.74
CA LYS A 80 5.32 -3.34 -7.18
C LYS A 80 6.57 -2.87 -7.93
N ILE A 81 6.99 -1.63 -7.68
CA ILE A 81 8.18 -1.06 -8.33
C ILE A 81 9.45 -1.72 -7.80
N ASN A 82 9.55 -1.98 -6.47
CA ASN A 82 10.67 -2.71 -5.89
C ASN A 82 10.87 -4.09 -6.55
N LEU A 83 9.78 -4.82 -6.77
CA LEU A 83 9.82 -6.13 -7.45
C LEU A 83 10.25 -5.98 -8.92
N ALA A 84 9.77 -4.96 -9.62
CA ALA A 84 10.15 -4.70 -11.00
C ALA A 84 11.67 -4.41 -11.12
N VAL A 85 12.23 -3.68 -10.16
CA VAL A 85 13.68 -3.44 -10.08
C VAL A 85 14.44 -4.73 -9.75
N ALA A 86 14.00 -5.47 -8.72
CA ALA A 86 14.68 -6.69 -8.27
C ALA A 86 14.69 -7.81 -9.33
N HIS A 87 13.64 -7.89 -10.15
CA HIS A 87 13.52 -8.88 -11.23
C HIS A 87 13.98 -8.37 -12.60
N ASP A 88 14.56 -7.18 -12.68
CA ASP A 88 15.01 -6.55 -13.93
C ASP A 88 13.91 -6.49 -15.01
N THR A 89 12.68 -6.19 -14.59
CA THR A 89 11.53 -6.06 -15.49
C THR A 89 11.19 -4.61 -15.82
N LEU A 90 11.72 -3.63 -15.06
CA LEU A 90 11.43 -2.21 -15.24
C LEU A 90 11.79 -1.73 -16.66
N ALA A 91 12.92 -2.18 -17.21
CA ALA A 91 13.36 -1.87 -18.57
C ALA A 91 12.44 -2.44 -19.68
N LYS A 92 11.52 -3.33 -19.32
CA LYS A 92 10.57 -4.00 -20.24
C LYS A 92 9.16 -3.40 -20.17
N GLU A 93 8.93 -2.47 -19.24
CA GLU A 93 7.65 -1.76 -19.15
C GLU A 93 7.39 -0.97 -20.41
N GLN A 94 6.28 -1.26 -21.10
CA GLN A 94 6.02 -0.75 -22.45
C GLN A 94 6.08 0.78 -22.52
N VAL A 95 5.58 1.47 -21.53
CA VAL A 95 5.61 2.95 -21.45
C VAL A 95 7.04 3.48 -21.41
N LEU A 96 7.96 2.81 -20.71
CA LEU A 96 9.37 3.17 -20.67
C LEU A 96 10.08 2.82 -21.96
N VAL A 97 9.80 1.64 -22.53
CA VAL A 97 10.33 1.21 -23.87
C VAL A 97 9.96 2.24 -24.93
N ASP A 98 8.70 2.68 -24.95
CA ASP A 98 8.21 3.68 -25.90
C ASP A 98 8.90 5.03 -25.70
N ALA A 99 9.06 5.48 -24.44
CA ALA A 99 9.73 6.73 -24.10
C ALA A 99 11.21 6.72 -24.52
N PHE A 100 11.92 5.64 -24.25
CA PHE A 100 13.33 5.48 -24.62
C PHE A 100 13.52 5.35 -26.14
N THR A 101 12.62 4.65 -26.81
CA THR A 101 12.60 4.56 -28.28
C THR A 101 12.36 5.93 -28.89
N TYR A 102 11.42 6.70 -28.35
CA TYR A 102 11.15 8.06 -28.80
C TYR A 102 12.39 8.95 -28.65
N ALA A 103 13.02 8.95 -27.46
CA ALA A 103 14.22 9.74 -27.20
C ALA A 103 15.35 9.40 -28.17
N LYS A 104 15.59 8.12 -28.41
CA LYS A 104 16.64 7.63 -29.31
C LYS A 104 16.37 8.01 -30.77
N THR A 105 15.13 7.79 -31.24
CA THR A 105 14.75 8.05 -32.61
C THR A 105 14.78 9.53 -32.97
N ASN A 106 14.36 10.39 -32.02
CA ASN A 106 14.28 11.84 -32.20
C ASN A 106 15.50 12.58 -31.67
N ASN A 107 16.53 11.87 -31.18
CA ASN A 107 17.76 12.41 -30.60
C ASN A 107 17.51 13.41 -29.44
N LYS A 108 16.46 13.13 -28.63
CA LYS A 108 16.04 13.95 -27.49
C LYS A 108 16.72 13.53 -26.20
N LYS A 109 16.75 14.42 -25.23
CA LYS A 109 17.25 14.16 -23.88
C LYS A 109 16.21 13.36 -23.07
N VAL A 110 16.68 12.59 -22.09
CA VAL A 110 15.86 11.95 -21.05
C VAL A 110 16.23 12.60 -19.72
N HIS A 111 15.23 13.12 -19.02
CA HIS A 111 15.36 13.74 -17.72
C HIS A 111 14.63 12.93 -16.66
N PHE A 112 15.35 12.53 -15.62
CA PHE A 112 14.74 11.94 -14.41
C PHE A 112 14.54 13.02 -13.36
N LEU A 113 13.32 13.19 -12.88
CA LEU A 113 12.95 14.10 -11.80
C LEU A 113 12.50 13.31 -10.59
N GLY A 114 12.87 13.68 -9.39
CA GLY A 114 12.30 13.10 -8.18
C GLY A 114 13.19 13.17 -6.95
N LEU A 115 12.62 12.71 -5.85
CA LEU A 115 13.23 12.72 -4.53
C LEU A 115 14.29 11.62 -4.42
N VAL A 116 15.51 11.99 -4.07
CA VAL A 116 16.66 11.09 -3.96
C VAL A 116 16.94 10.78 -2.50
N SER A 117 16.24 9.78 -1.98
CA SER A 117 16.43 9.18 -0.65
C SER A 117 15.94 7.73 -0.64
N ASP A 118 16.20 7.01 0.44
CA ASP A 118 15.68 5.66 0.69
C ASP A 118 14.51 5.64 1.68
N GLY A 119 13.94 6.81 2.00
CA GLY A 119 12.82 6.93 2.94
C GLY A 119 11.55 6.18 2.53
N GLY A 120 11.38 5.87 1.23
CA GLY A 120 10.30 5.01 0.75
C GLY A 120 8.89 5.60 0.88
N VAL A 121 8.76 6.91 1.13
CA VAL A 121 7.47 7.60 1.28
C VAL A 121 6.96 8.15 -0.06
N HIS A 122 7.82 8.82 -0.82
CA HIS A 122 7.48 9.41 -2.13
C HIS A 122 8.18 8.73 -3.29
N SER A 123 9.38 8.23 -3.04
CA SER A 123 10.28 7.62 -4.00
C SER A 123 11.23 6.67 -3.26
N HIS A 124 12.09 5.99 -4.01
CA HIS A 124 13.18 5.23 -3.44
C HIS A 124 14.39 5.26 -4.39
N THR A 125 15.61 5.40 -3.86
CA THR A 125 16.84 5.44 -4.66
C THR A 125 17.04 4.23 -5.56
N SER A 126 16.56 3.02 -5.14
CA SER A 126 16.60 1.82 -5.96
C SER A 126 15.78 1.95 -7.25
N HIS A 127 14.66 2.70 -7.23
CA HIS A 127 13.84 2.95 -8.42
C HIS A 127 14.60 3.81 -9.44
N LEU A 128 15.26 4.87 -8.96
CA LEU A 128 16.10 5.70 -9.82
C LEU A 128 17.24 4.88 -10.44
N ARG A 129 17.92 4.04 -9.64
CA ARG A 129 18.98 3.13 -10.15
C ARG A 129 18.43 2.17 -11.22
N GLY A 130 17.27 1.55 -10.96
CA GLY A 130 16.63 0.68 -11.95
C GLY A 130 16.26 1.40 -13.26
N LEU A 131 15.81 2.65 -13.18
CA LEU A 131 15.55 3.50 -14.35
C LEU A 131 16.86 3.87 -15.10
N ILE A 132 17.92 4.18 -14.38
CA ILE A 132 19.26 4.41 -14.96
C ILE A 132 19.73 3.17 -15.70
N ASP A 133 19.65 1.99 -15.09
CA ASP A 133 20.04 0.72 -15.72
C ASP A 133 19.22 0.45 -16.98
N ALA A 134 17.91 0.73 -16.93
CA ALA A 134 17.03 0.62 -18.08
C ALA A 134 17.50 1.52 -19.24
N THR A 135 17.95 2.76 -18.97
CA THR A 135 18.49 3.62 -20.03
C THR A 135 19.79 3.08 -20.63
N GLN A 136 20.65 2.44 -19.82
CA GLN A 136 21.88 1.82 -20.32
C GLN A 136 21.55 0.61 -21.20
N GLN A 137 20.61 -0.25 -20.79
CA GLN A 137 20.14 -1.39 -21.58
C GLN A 137 19.59 -0.96 -22.95
N HIS A 138 18.90 0.19 -23.01
CA HIS A 138 18.39 0.77 -24.26
C HIS A 138 19.43 1.59 -25.05
N GLY A 139 20.64 1.76 -24.52
CA GLY A 139 21.75 2.44 -25.18
C GLY A 139 21.58 3.95 -25.36
N LEU A 140 20.90 4.60 -24.40
CA LEU A 140 20.70 6.05 -24.40
C LEU A 140 21.97 6.80 -24.00
N GLN A 141 22.26 7.93 -24.66
CA GLN A 141 23.47 8.72 -24.47
C GLN A 141 23.24 10.07 -23.77
N LYS A 142 22.04 10.61 -23.84
CA LYS A 142 21.68 11.93 -23.31
C LYS A 142 20.68 11.76 -22.18
N VAL A 143 21.18 11.35 -21.00
CA VAL A 143 20.34 11.07 -19.81
C VAL A 143 20.80 11.94 -18.64
N PHE A 144 19.88 12.62 -18.00
CA PHE A 144 20.14 13.59 -16.95
C PHE A 144 19.24 13.35 -15.74
N VAL A 145 19.80 13.53 -14.54
CA VAL A 145 19.06 13.46 -13.27
C VAL A 145 18.96 14.87 -12.69
N HIS A 146 17.78 15.25 -12.30
CA HIS A 146 17.48 16.43 -11.51
C HIS A 146 17.03 15.95 -10.12
N ALA A 147 17.95 15.97 -9.16
CA ALA A 147 17.75 15.38 -7.85
C ALA A 147 17.05 16.35 -6.91
N PHE A 148 15.97 15.88 -6.26
CA PHE A 148 15.35 16.60 -5.14
C PHE A 148 15.88 16.01 -3.83
N THR A 149 16.35 16.87 -2.91
CA THR A 149 16.85 16.46 -1.60
C THR A 149 15.70 16.39 -0.59
N ASP A 150 15.78 15.44 0.36
CA ASP A 150 14.67 15.08 1.24
C ASP A 150 14.72 15.82 2.58
N GLY A 151 15.43 15.32 3.55
CA GLY A 151 15.57 15.91 4.90
C GLY A 151 14.30 15.94 5.75
N ARG A 152 13.23 15.27 5.30
CA ARG A 152 11.93 15.18 6.00
C ARG A 152 11.52 13.75 6.30
N ASP A 153 11.66 12.86 5.34
CA ASP A 153 11.36 11.44 5.49
C ASP A 153 12.61 10.63 5.89
N VAL A 154 13.77 11.29 5.89
CA VAL A 154 15.08 10.80 6.33
C VAL A 154 15.80 11.90 7.13
N ASP A 155 17.00 11.62 7.67
CA ASP A 155 17.79 12.59 8.42
C ASP A 155 17.98 13.90 7.64
N PRO A 156 17.82 15.09 8.27
CA PRO A 156 17.88 16.39 7.61
C PRO A 156 19.20 16.75 6.92
N LYS A 157 20.27 16.02 7.18
CA LYS A 157 21.61 16.22 6.58
C LYS A 157 22.16 14.96 5.88
N SER A 158 21.29 14.04 5.49
CA SER A 158 21.66 12.82 4.77
C SER A 158 21.77 12.98 3.25
N GLY A 159 21.26 14.10 2.71
CA GLY A 159 21.21 14.36 1.26
C GLY A 159 22.58 14.32 0.61
N LYS A 160 23.63 14.83 1.29
CA LYS A 160 25.02 14.71 0.85
C LYS A 160 25.39 13.24 0.53
N HIS A 161 25.04 12.32 1.42
CA HIS A 161 25.33 10.89 1.24
C HIS A 161 24.59 10.32 0.03
N TYR A 162 23.29 10.57 -0.10
CA TYR A 162 22.52 10.09 -1.24
C TYR A 162 22.99 10.65 -2.58
N ILE A 163 23.41 11.92 -2.64
CA ILE A 163 23.94 12.52 -3.87
C ILE A 163 25.33 11.97 -4.20
N GLN A 164 26.19 11.72 -3.20
CA GLN A 164 27.46 11.05 -3.41
C GLN A 164 27.25 9.62 -3.96
N ASP A 165 26.40 8.83 -3.34
CA ASP A 165 26.04 7.48 -3.79
C ASP A 165 25.50 7.47 -5.22
N LEU A 166 24.68 8.46 -5.57
CA LEU A 166 24.17 8.61 -6.92
C LEU A 166 25.31 8.93 -7.91
N GLN A 167 26.20 9.86 -7.57
CA GLN A 167 27.34 10.22 -8.43
C GLN A 167 28.29 9.04 -8.63
N ASP A 168 28.57 8.28 -7.58
CA ASP A 168 29.39 7.07 -7.65
C ASP A 168 28.72 6.00 -8.55
N TYR A 169 27.40 5.84 -8.43
CA TYR A 169 26.63 4.89 -9.24
C TYR A 169 26.66 5.25 -10.74
N ILE A 170 26.47 6.53 -11.08
CA ILE A 170 26.42 6.99 -12.47
C ILE A 170 27.81 7.17 -13.11
N ALA A 171 28.89 7.14 -12.34
CA ALA A 171 30.25 7.42 -12.82
C ALA A 171 30.71 6.55 -14.01
N THR A 172 30.17 5.32 -14.11
CA THR A 172 30.47 4.37 -15.19
C THR A 172 29.40 4.32 -16.29
N THR A 173 28.43 5.21 -16.24
CA THR A 173 27.29 5.28 -17.15
C THR A 173 27.36 6.53 -18.05
N THR A 174 26.39 6.66 -18.95
CA THR A 174 26.20 7.88 -19.77
C THR A 174 25.40 8.96 -19.04
N VAL A 175 24.86 8.64 -17.86
CA VAL A 175 23.96 9.53 -17.07
C VAL A 175 24.77 10.61 -16.37
N LYS A 176 24.21 11.84 -16.32
CA LYS A 176 24.81 12.97 -15.59
C LYS A 176 23.81 13.55 -14.60
N LEU A 177 24.30 13.96 -13.44
CA LEU A 177 23.54 14.79 -12.51
C LEU A 177 23.54 16.23 -13.02
N ALA A 178 22.38 16.78 -13.32
CA ALA A 178 22.25 18.11 -13.94
C ALA A 178 21.83 19.21 -12.95
N SER A 179 21.11 18.85 -11.89
CA SER A 179 20.72 19.83 -10.87
C SER A 179 20.37 19.20 -9.54
N VAL A 180 20.40 19.99 -8.47
CA VAL A 180 19.96 19.63 -7.11
C VAL A 180 19.07 20.74 -6.56
N VAL A 181 17.98 20.38 -5.87
CA VAL A 181 17.09 21.32 -5.18
C VAL A 181 16.35 20.65 -4.05
N GLY A 182 16.10 21.36 -2.95
CA GLY A 182 15.32 20.86 -1.83
C GLY A 182 13.84 20.61 -2.19
N ARG A 183 13.27 19.58 -1.59
CA ARG A 183 11.85 19.22 -1.80
C ARG A 183 10.87 20.32 -1.42
N TYR A 184 11.28 21.26 -0.58
CA TYR A 184 10.46 22.42 -0.22
C TYR A 184 10.04 23.23 -1.45
N TYR A 185 10.88 23.29 -2.48
CA TYR A 185 10.63 23.98 -3.73
C TYR A 185 10.02 23.08 -4.81
N ALA A 186 10.56 21.89 -4.98
CA ALA A 186 10.19 20.99 -6.08
C ALA A 186 8.96 20.10 -5.78
N MET A 187 8.54 20.02 -4.53
CA MET A 187 7.49 19.12 -4.05
C MET A 187 6.46 19.84 -3.17
N ASP A 188 6.09 21.06 -3.53
CA ASP A 188 4.97 21.77 -2.91
C ASP A 188 3.64 21.04 -3.20
N ARG A 189 2.64 21.24 -2.35
CA ARG A 189 1.26 20.73 -2.52
C ARG A 189 0.19 21.72 -2.04
N ASP A 190 0.63 22.95 -1.72
CA ASP A 190 -0.21 23.99 -1.13
C ASP A 190 -0.42 25.17 -2.11
N ARG A 191 -0.12 24.93 -3.42
CA ARG A 191 -0.19 25.92 -4.50
C ARG A 191 0.65 27.18 -4.24
N ARG A 192 1.79 26.99 -3.62
CA ARG A 192 2.79 28.03 -3.40
C ARG A 192 3.64 28.19 -4.66
N TRP A 193 3.01 28.75 -5.70
CA TRP A 193 3.63 28.85 -7.03
C TRP A 193 4.98 29.58 -7.03
N GLU A 194 5.20 30.49 -6.08
CA GLU A 194 6.50 31.14 -5.87
C GLU A 194 7.62 30.16 -5.47
N ARG A 195 7.29 29.05 -4.81
CA ARG A 195 8.25 27.97 -4.52
C ARG A 195 8.49 27.09 -5.73
N VAL A 196 7.40 26.66 -6.37
CA VAL A 196 7.43 25.83 -7.58
C VAL A 196 8.22 26.53 -8.69
N LYS A 197 8.08 27.87 -8.80
CA LYS A 197 8.84 28.70 -9.74
C LYS A 197 10.34 28.49 -9.64
N LEU A 198 10.89 28.41 -8.44
CA LEU A 198 12.33 28.22 -8.26
C LEU A 198 12.80 26.86 -8.80
N ALA A 199 12.01 25.80 -8.59
CA ALA A 199 12.30 24.50 -9.17
C ALA A 199 12.09 24.50 -10.69
N TYR A 200 11.03 25.12 -11.18
CA TYR A 200 10.76 25.26 -12.62
C TYR A 200 11.93 26.00 -13.32
N ASP A 201 12.36 27.12 -12.78
CA ASP A 201 13.46 27.91 -13.37
C ASP A 201 14.77 27.13 -13.38
N LEU A 202 15.04 26.35 -12.36
CA LEU A 202 16.18 25.45 -12.33
C LEU A 202 16.13 24.45 -13.48
N LEU A 203 14.98 23.81 -13.65
CA LEU A 203 14.80 22.71 -14.60
C LEU A 203 14.74 23.17 -16.06
N VAL A 204 14.05 24.29 -16.32
CA VAL A 204 13.77 24.76 -17.69
C VAL A 204 14.71 25.86 -18.10
N ASN A 205 15.00 26.81 -17.21
CA ASN A 205 15.78 28.01 -17.54
C ASN A 205 17.24 27.94 -17.09
N GLY A 206 17.65 26.89 -16.34
CA GLY A 206 19.00 26.74 -15.80
C GLY A 206 19.36 27.84 -14.79
N ILE A 207 18.37 28.34 -14.05
CA ILE A 207 18.56 29.41 -13.08
C ILE A 207 18.75 28.83 -11.67
N GLY A 208 19.86 29.13 -11.06
CA GLY A 208 20.22 28.69 -9.71
C GLY A 208 21.68 29.04 -9.39
N THR A 209 22.18 28.58 -8.26
CA THR A 209 23.60 28.67 -7.93
C THR A 209 24.36 27.69 -8.82
N HIS A 210 25.38 28.17 -9.52
CA HIS A 210 26.22 27.30 -10.35
C HIS A 210 27.26 26.56 -9.50
N SER A 211 27.39 25.25 -9.76
CA SER A 211 28.42 24.42 -9.15
C SER A 211 28.87 23.32 -10.12
N THR A 212 30.16 23.02 -10.09
CA THR A 212 30.73 21.86 -10.79
C THR A 212 30.70 20.61 -9.92
N ASN A 213 30.34 20.73 -8.61
CA ASN A 213 30.31 19.63 -7.64
C ASN A 213 29.08 19.74 -6.75
N ALA A 214 28.10 18.85 -7.00
CA ALA A 214 26.83 18.83 -6.27
C ALA A 214 27.02 18.53 -4.77
N VAL A 215 27.94 17.65 -4.40
CA VAL A 215 28.20 17.30 -2.99
C VAL A 215 28.78 18.49 -2.23
N ALA A 216 29.74 19.20 -2.83
CA ALA A 216 30.32 20.39 -2.22
C ALA A 216 29.26 21.48 -2.01
N SER A 217 28.35 21.70 -2.97
CA SER A 217 27.30 22.71 -2.82
C SER A 217 26.30 22.37 -1.68
N ILE A 218 26.05 21.08 -1.42
CA ILE A 218 25.24 20.64 -0.28
C ILE A 218 25.99 20.90 1.04
N GLU A 219 27.30 20.63 1.10
CA GLU A 219 28.13 20.92 2.27
C GLU A 219 28.12 22.43 2.59
N GLU A 220 28.32 23.29 1.59
CA GLU A 220 28.22 24.75 1.74
C GLU A 220 26.84 25.18 2.29
N SER A 221 25.77 24.53 1.86
CA SER A 221 24.43 24.78 2.39
C SER A 221 24.33 24.42 3.88
N TYR A 222 24.93 23.31 4.29
CA TYR A 222 24.95 22.90 5.71
C TYR A 222 25.77 23.87 6.60
N GLU A 223 26.82 24.46 6.08
CA GLU A 223 27.62 25.45 6.80
C GLU A 223 26.80 26.70 7.18
N VAL A 224 25.85 27.08 6.35
CA VAL A 224 24.90 28.18 6.63
C VAL A 224 23.59 27.74 7.24
N ASN A 225 23.54 26.51 7.81
CA ASN A 225 22.37 25.89 8.46
C ASN A 225 21.16 25.69 7.53
N VAL A 226 21.34 25.56 6.23
CA VAL A 226 20.33 25.14 5.28
C VAL A 226 20.43 23.63 5.13
N THR A 227 19.39 22.90 5.59
CA THR A 227 19.30 21.45 5.53
C THR A 227 18.69 20.98 4.21
N ASP A 228 18.68 19.68 3.97
CA ASP A 228 18.27 19.03 2.71
C ASP A 228 16.92 19.50 2.18
N GLU A 229 15.90 19.61 3.04
CA GLU A 229 14.57 20.04 2.64
C GLU A 229 14.57 21.41 1.95
N PHE A 230 15.49 22.29 2.35
CA PHE A 230 15.53 23.70 1.96
C PHE A 230 16.73 24.08 1.07
N ILE A 231 17.45 23.11 0.53
CA ILE A 231 18.59 23.39 -0.39
C ILE A 231 18.08 24.20 -1.57
N HIS A 232 18.71 25.36 -1.78
CA HIS A 232 18.38 26.26 -2.88
C HIS A 232 18.71 25.63 -4.24
N PRO A 233 18.01 26.03 -5.32
CA PRO A 233 18.29 25.56 -6.66
C PRO A 233 19.78 25.64 -7.01
N THR A 234 20.37 24.51 -7.37
CA THR A 234 21.79 24.40 -7.74
C THR A 234 21.87 23.76 -9.13
N VAL A 235 22.42 24.51 -10.08
CA VAL A 235 22.70 24.08 -11.46
C VAL A 235 24.06 23.43 -11.51
N ILE A 236 24.16 22.21 -12.01
CA ILE A 236 25.45 21.60 -12.27
C ILE A 236 25.93 22.02 -13.65
N VAL A 237 27.10 22.63 -13.68
CA VAL A 237 27.68 23.25 -14.88
C VAL A 237 28.95 22.53 -15.34
N ASP A 238 29.30 22.74 -16.60
CA ASP A 238 30.57 22.30 -17.19
C ASP A 238 31.70 23.26 -16.90
N GLU A 239 32.90 23.03 -17.47
CA GLU A 239 34.07 23.85 -17.32
C GLU A 239 33.90 25.26 -17.92
N ASP A 240 32.95 25.44 -18.85
CA ASP A 240 32.61 26.72 -19.48
C ASP A 240 31.48 27.48 -18.74
N ASP A 241 31.09 27.01 -17.53
CA ASP A 241 30.00 27.57 -16.70
C ASP A 241 28.61 27.44 -17.38
N LYS A 242 28.41 26.42 -18.23
CA LYS A 242 27.15 26.16 -18.89
C LYS A 242 26.39 25.01 -18.19
N PRO A 243 25.07 25.12 -18.01
CA PRO A 243 24.28 24.02 -17.46
C PRO A 243 24.51 22.70 -18.24
N LEU A 244 24.72 21.59 -17.55
CA LEU A 244 24.87 20.28 -18.18
C LEU A 244 23.64 19.90 -18.97
N ALA A 245 22.45 20.24 -18.50
CA ALA A 245 21.18 20.12 -19.23
C ALA A 245 20.08 20.95 -18.60
N THR A 246 19.18 21.42 -19.46
CA THR A 246 17.86 21.97 -19.13
C THR A 246 16.82 21.18 -19.91
N ILE A 247 15.56 21.19 -19.42
CA ILE A 247 14.42 20.57 -20.10
C ILE A 247 13.99 21.48 -21.24
N GLU A 248 13.90 20.92 -22.44
CA GLU A 248 13.50 21.62 -23.66
C GLU A 248 12.30 20.95 -24.30
N GLU A 249 11.70 21.62 -25.28
CA GLU A 249 10.59 21.10 -26.08
C GLU A 249 10.89 19.71 -26.67
N ASP A 250 9.94 18.81 -26.59
CA ASP A 250 10.01 17.42 -27.06
C ASP A 250 11.00 16.51 -26.31
N ASP A 251 11.62 16.97 -25.21
CA ASP A 251 12.41 16.09 -24.37
C ASP A 251 11.53 15.07 -23.63
N VAL A 252 12.13 13.96 -23.24
CA VAL A 252 11.50 12.96 -22.40
C VAL A 252 11.75 13.32 -20.93
N VAL A 253 10.68 13.42 -20.16
CA VAL A 253 10.75 13.64 -18.72
C VAL A 253 10.10 12.46 -18.00
N ILE A 254 10.79 11.86 -17.05
CA ILE A 254 10.29 10.77 -16.22
C ILE A 254 10.35 11.21 -14.76
N PHE A 255 9.18 11.44 -14.17
CA PHE A 255 9.06 11.77 -12.75
C PHE A 255 8.92 10.47 -11.96
N PHE A 256 9.97 10.09 -11.22
CA PHE A 256 10.04 8.76 -10.58
C PHE A 256 9.44 8.70 -9.16
N ASN A 257 8.84 9.75 -8.64
CA ASN A 257 8.05 9.66 -7.43
C ASN A 257 6.81 8.80 -7.68
N PHE A 258 6.56 7.79 -6.84
CA PHE A 258 5.37 6.94 -6.93
C PHE A 258 4.20 7.49 -6.13
N ARG A 259 4.44 8.27 -5.06
CA ARG A 259 3.38 8.98 -4.33
C ARG A 259 3.03 10.27 -5.05
N THR A 260 1.73 10.46 -5.26
CA THR A 260 1.20 11.41 -6.24
C THR A 260 1.08 12.86 -5.75
N ASP A 261 0.78 13.08 -4.45
CA ASP A 261 0.31 14.36 -3.90
C ASP A 261 1.30 15.52 -4.11
N ARG A 262 2.61 15.27 -4.03
CA ARG A 262 3.65 16.31 -4.15
C ARG A 262 4.35 16.37 -5.52
N GLY A 263 3.94 15.50 -6.45
CA GLY A 263 4.41 15.57 -7.85
C GLY A 263 3.50 16.39 -8.76
N ARG A 264 2.26 16.69 -8.29
CA ARG A 264 1.22 17.30 -9.11
C ARG A 264 1.59 18.68 -9.61
N GLU A 265 1.92 19.62 -8.72
CA GLU A 265 2.10 21.02 -9.08
C GLU A 265 3.23 21.25 -10.08
N LEU A 266 4.38 20.57 -9.90
CA LEU A 266 5.47 20.64 -10.86
C LEU A 266 5.07 20.00 -12.21
N THR A 267 4.31 18.90 -12.19
CA THR A 267 3.75 18.30 -13.42
C THR A 267 2.79 19.24 -14.12
N GLU A 268 1.92 19.93 -13.36
CA GLU A 268 0.97 20.91 -13.91
C GLU A 268 1.65 22.03 -14.68
N VAL A 269 2.63 22.68 -14.07
CA VAL A 269 3.32 23.82 -14.73
C VAL A 269 4.26 23.40 -15.85
N LEU A 270 4.72 22.14 -15.85
CA LEU A 270 5.54 21.62 -16.95
C LEU A 270 4.69 21.16 -18.14
N THR A 271 3.42 20.71 -17.92
CA THR A 271 2.67 20.00 -18.98
C THR A 271 1.21 20.45 -19.16
N GLN A 272 0.53 20.97 -18.14
CA GLN A 272 -0.92 21.16 -18.18
C GLN A 272 -1.33 22.62 -18.34
N MET A 273 -0.68 23.54 -17.63
CA MET A 273 -1.11 24.92 -17.58
C MET A 273 0.06 25.91 -17.62
N ASP A 274 -0.21 27.08 -18.17
CA ASP A 274 0.66 28.24 -18.02
C ASP A 274 0.32 28.96 -16.69
N CYS A 275 1.33 29.26 -15.89
CA CYS A 275 1.20 30.09 -14.69
C CYS A 275 1.76 31.48 -14.99
N HIS A 276 0.96 32.34 -15.61
CA HIS A 276 1.40 33.66 -16.08
C HIS A 276 1.89 34.58 -14.96
N GLU A 277 1.29 34.49 -13.76
CA GLU A 277 1.69 35.28 -12.59
C GLU A 277 3.13 35.04 -12.16
N GLN A 278 3.63 33.83 -12.41
CA GLN A 278 4.99 33.39 -12.09
C GLN A 278 5.87 33.21 -13.34
N ASN A 279 5.38 33.61 -14.52
CA ASN A 279 6.11 33.44 -15.79
C ASN A 279 6.63 31.99 -15.99
N MET A 280 5.74 31.00 -15.73
CA MET A 280 5.98 29.60 -16.06
C MET A 280 5.09 29.21 -17.23
N HIS A 281 5.66 28.54 -18.24
CA HIS A 281 4.96 28.08 -19.43
C HIS A 281 5.11 26.58 -19.57
N LYS A 282 4.01 25.89 -19.87
CA LYS A 282 4.04 24.47 -20.16
C LYS A 282 4.83 24.19 -21.44
N LEU A 283 5.48 23.06 -21.47
CA LEU A 283 6.27 22.59 -22.59
C LEU A 283 5.56 21.37 -23.25
N ASN A 284 5.78 21.19 -24.54
CA ASN A 284 5.37 19.96 -25.20
C ASN A 284 6.40 18.87 -24.92
N LEU A 285 6.17 18.05 -23.92
CA LEU A 285 7.08 17.02 -23.42
C LEU A 285 6.54 15.61 -23.68
N TYR A 286 7.44 14.67 -23.87
CA TYR A 286 7.11 13.26 -23.67
C TYR A 286 7.18 12.96 -22.18
N TYR A 287 6.08 13.18 -21.48
CA TYR A 287 6.05 13.15 -20.01
C TYR A 287 5.54 11.82 -19.46
N VAL A 288 6.30 11.23 -18.53
CA VAL A 288 6.02 9.94 -17.92
C VAL A 288 6.06 10.08 -16.39
N THR A 289 5.09 9.46 -15.73
CA THR A 289 5.08 9.28 -14.27
C THR A 289 5.06 7.80 -13.93
N LEU A 290 5.63 7.41 -12.79
CA LEU A 290 5.57 6.00 -12.37
C LEU A 290 4.15 5.58 -12.01
N THR A 291 3.39 6.47 -11.39
CA THR A 291 1.99 6.24 -10.99
C THR A 291 1.09 7.35 -11.53
N ASN A 292 -0.22 7.14 -11.54
CA ASN A 292 -1.16 8.15 -12.01
C ASN A 292 -1.33 9.28 -10.98
N TYR A 293 -0.81 10.47 -11.29
CA TYR A 293 -0.90 11.63 -10.41
C TYR A 293 -2.28 12.28 -10.42
N ASP A 294 -2.93 12.32 -11.59
CA ASP A 294 -4.28 12.83 -11.75
C ASP A 294 -4.90 12.30 -13.06
N GLU A 295 -6.13 11.82 -12.99
CA GLU A 295 -6.84 11.24 -14.16
C GLU A 295 -7.23 12.29 -15.21
N THR A 296 -7.18 13.57 -14.85
CA THR A 296 -7.53 14.67 -15.77
C THR A 296 -6.34 15.15 -16.61
N TYR A 297 -5.11 14.75 -16.27
CA TYR A 297 -3.93 15.20 -16.99
C TYR A 297 -3.88 14.68 -18.42
N GLN A 298 -3.57 15.59 -19.33
CA GLN A 298 -3.45 15.30 -20.76
C GLN A 298 -1.99 15.02 -21.14
N ASN A 299 -1.78 14.04 -22.01
CA ASN A 299 -0.46 13.69 -22.54
C ASN A 299 0.59 13.22 -21.49
N VAL A 300 0.17 12.90 -20.29
CA VAL A 300 1.00 12.26 -19.27
C VAL A 300 0.84 10.74 -19.41
N LYS A 301 1.93 10.03 -19.59
CA LYS A 301 1.97 8.57 -19.69
C LYS A 301 2.30 7.99 -18.32
N VAL A 302 1.62 6.93 -17.94
CA VAL A 302 1.72 6.32 -16.61
C VAL A 302 2.27 4.91 -16.76
N VAL A 303 3.37 4.59 -16.04
CA VAL A 303 3.96 3.25 -16.06
C VAL A 303 3.07 2.25 -15.34
N TYR A 304 2.67 2.57 -14.11
CA TYR A 304 1.82 1.73 -13.28
C TYR A 304 0.49 2.45 -13.01
N ASN A 305 -0.52 2.12 -13.78
CA ASN A 305 -1.88 2.55 -13.48
C ASN A 305 -2.40 1.81 -12.23
N LYS A 306 -3.34 2.42 -11.51
CA LYS A 306 -4.11 1.69 -10.51
C LYS A 306 -4.83 0.54 -11.21
N ASP A 307 -4.51 -0.68 -10.81
CA ASP A 307 -5.23 -1.84 -11.29
C ASP A 307 -6.67 -1.74 -10.78
N ASN A 308 -7.65 -1.69 -11.70
CA ASN A 308 -9.03 -1.96 -11.33
C ASN A 308 -9.08 -3.40 -10.85
N ILE A 309 -9.32 -3.59 -9.56
CA ILE A 309 -9.42 -4.92 -8.98
C ILE A 309 -10.78 -5.50 -9.38
N THR A 310 -10.80 -6.14 -10.53
CA THR A 310 -11.98 -6.84 -11.08
C THR A 310 -11.98 -8.29 -10.64
N GLU A 311 -13.13 -8.94 -10.82
CA GLU A 311 -13.36 -10.34 -10.50
C GLU A 311 -13.01 -10.68 -9.04
N THR A 312 -13.36 -9.75 -8.13
CA THR A 312 -13.32 -10.00 -6.69
C THR A 312 -14.31 -11.08 -6.31
N LEU A 313 -14.14 -11.66 -5.13
CA LEU A 313 -15.06 -12.70 -4.62
C LEU A 313 -16.53 -12.26 -4.73
N GLY A 314 -16.84 -11.01 -4.34
CA GLY A 314 -18.20 -10.47 -4.43
C GLY A 314 -18.76 -10.45 -5.86
N GLU A 315 -17.92 -10.06 -6.84
CA GLU A 315 -18.31 -10.05 -8.26
C GLU A 315 -18.49 -11.47 -8.81
N VAL A 316 -17.62 -12.39 -8.43
CA VAL A 316 -17.73 -13.80 -8.84
C VAL A 316 -19.00 -14.45 -8.29
N LEU A 317 -19.36 -14.15 -7.03
CA LEU A 317 -20.59 -14.60 -6.41
C LEU A 317 -21.84 -14.00 -7.08
N GLU A 318 -21.81 -12.72 -7.47
CA GLU A 318 -22.86 -12.07 -8.27
C GLU A 318 -23.06 -12.81 -9.60
N LYS A 319 -21.97 -13.07 -10.34
CA LYS A 319 -22.02 -13.81 -11.62
C LYS A 319 -22.55 -15.24 -11.46
N ALA A 320 -22.28 -15.86 -10.30
CA ALA A 320 -22.79 -17.19 -9.94
C ALA A 320 -24.20 -17.17 -9.33
N HIS A 321 -24.87 -16.01 -9.30
CA HIS A 321 -26.20 -15.81 -8.71
C HIS A 321 -26.30 -16.25 -7.23
N LYS A 322 -25.21 -16.02 -6.46
CA LYS A 322 -25.13 -16.29 -5.03
C LYS A 322 -25.49 -15.06 -4.22
N THR A 323 -26.22 -15.28 -3.13
CA THR A 323 -26.54 -14.21 -2.17
C THR A 323 -25.42 -14.02 -1.17
N GLN A 324 -25.18 -12.78 -0.74
CA GLN A 324 -24.08 -12.47 0.17
C GLN A 324 -24.44 -11.38 1.19
N ILE A 325 -23.90 -11.49 2.41
CA ILE A 325 -24.00 -10.48 3.47
C ILE A 325 -22.61 -9.95 3.81
N ARG A 326 -22.50 -8.61 3.92
CA ARG A 326 -21.35 -7.92 4.51
C ARG A 326 -21.78 -7.35 5.85
N ILE A 327 -21.06 -7.66 6.91
CA ILE A 327 -21.46 -7.25 8.26
C ILE A 327 -20.24 -6.83 9.09
N ALA A 328 -20.28 -5.61 9.61
CA ALA A 328 -19.29 -5.05 10.51
C ALA A 328 -19.86 -3.85 11.27
N GLU A 329 -19.13 -3.41 12.28
CA GLU A 329 -19.37 -2.11 12.92
C GLU A 329 -18.66 -0.97 12.16
N THR A 330 -19.00 0.29 12.48
CA THR A 330 -18.61 1.49 11.71
C THR A 330 -17.11 1.55 11.38
N GLU A 331 -16.23 1.20 12.33
CA GLU A 331 -14.77 1.22 12.16
C GLU A 331 -14.27 0.27 11.08
N LYS A 332 -14.94 -0.86 10.89
CA LYS A 332 -14.53 -1.91 9.96
C LYS A 332 -15.50 -2.12 8.78
N TYR A 333 -16.56 -1.32 8.72
CA TYR A 333 -17.51 -1.41 7.60
C TYR A 333 -16.89 -1.15 6.22
N PRO A 334 -16.04 -0.14 6.02
CA PRO A 334 -15.34 0.04 4.75
C PRO A 334 -14.47 -1.17 4.36
N HIS A 335 -13.92 -1.89 5.35
CA HIS A 335 -13.03 -3.02 5.11
C HIS A 335 -13.80 -4.20 4.50
N VAL A 336 -14.95 -4.58 5.05
CA VAL A 336 -15.78 -5.66 4.50
C VAL A 336 -16.58 -5.27 3.26
N THR A 337 -16.66 -3.98 2.93
CA THR A 337 -17.39 -3.46 1.75
C THR A 337 -16.41 -2.95 0.69
N PHE A 338 -15.96 -1.70 0.78
CA PHE A 338 -15.13 -1.03 -0.21
C PHE A 338 -13.83 -1.79 -0.51
N PHE A 339 -13.01 -2.05 0.51
CA PHE A 339 -11.71 -2.71 0.31
C PHE A 339 -11.87 -4.16 -0.14
N PHE A 340 -12.74 -4.93 0.49
CA PHE A 340 -13.04 -6.32 0.10
C PHE A 340 -13.60 -6.42 -1.32
N SER A 341 -14.27 -5.39 -1.80
CA SER A 341 -14.83 -5.31 -3.16
C SER A 341 -13.86 -4.66 -4.18
N GLY A 342 -12.56 -4.54 -3.83
CA GLY A 342 -11.55 -4.02 -4.75
C GLY A 342 -11.67 -2.53 -5.07
N GLY A 343 -12.23 -1.73 -4.14
CA GLY A 343 -12.46 -0.30 -4.32
C GLY A 343 -13.84 0.06 -4.87
N ARG A 344 -14.77 -0.90 -4.94
CA ARG A 344 -16.15 -0.68 -5.39
C ARG A 344 -17.04 -0.26 -4.22
N GLU A 345 -17.71 0.88 -4.36
CA GLU A 345 -18.66 1.40 -3.37
C GLU A 345 -20.05 0.73 -3.45
N LEU A 346 -20.55 0.50 -4.66
CA LEU A 346 -21.88 -0.03 -4.88
C LEU A 346 -21.95 -1.51 -4.54
N PRO A 347 -23.01 -1.96 -3.82
CA PRO A 347 -23.25 -3.38 -3.59
C PRO A 347 -23.35 -4.17 -4.89
N PHE A 348 -22.96 -5.44 -4.84
CA PHE A 348 -23.20 -6.39 -5.91
C PHE A 348 -24.68 -6.83 -5.91
N LEU A 349 -25.18 -7.31 -7.04
CA LEU A 349 -26.51 -7.90 -7.09
C LEU A 349 -26.56 -9.13 -6.16
N GLY A 350 -27.55 -9.17 -5.26
CA GLY A 350 -27.62 -10.22 -4.22
C GLY A 350 -26.79 -9.94 -2.97
N GLU A 351 -26.11 -8.78 -2.89
CA GLU A 351 -25.39 -8.33 -1.69
C GLU A 351 -26.31 -7.51 -0.79
N SER A 352 -26.38 -7.87 0.47
CA SER A 352 -26.95 -7.06 1.54
C SER A 352 -25.87 -6.65 2.55
N ARG A 353 -26.09 -5.54 3.23
CA ARG A 353 -25.12 -4.94 4.15
C ARG A 353 -25.76 -4.69 5.51
N ILE A 354 -25.12 -5.15 6.57
CA ILE A 354 -25.52 -4.93 7.96
C ILE A 354 -24.45 -4.11 8.64
N LEU A 355 -24.80 -2.87 9.01
CA LEU A 355 -23.94 -1.96 9.73
C LEU A 355 -24.44 -1.78 11.15
N LYS A 356 -23.56 -1.90 12.13
CA LYS A 356 -23.78 -1.44 13.52
C LYS A 356 -22.88 -0.26 13.82
N ASN A 357 -23.39 0.70 14.58
CA ASN A 357 -22.54 1.84 14.98
C ASN A 357 -21.56 1.39 16.05
N SER A 358 -20.30 1.73 15.88
CA SER A 358 -19.32 1.60 16.97
C SER A 358 -19.67 2.49 18.17
N PRO A 359 -19.28 2.12 19.39
CA PRO A 359 -19.58 2.90 20.58
C PRO A 359 -19.02 4.32 20.50
N LYS A 360 -19.80 5.30 20.98
CA LYS A 360 -19.39 6.71 21.01
C LYS A 360 -18.55 7.01 22.26
N VAL A 361 -17.38 6.39 22.35
CA VAL A 361 -16.42 6.59 23.43
C VAL A 361 -15.16 7.29 22.91
N ALA A 362 -14.38 7.89 23.80
CA ALA A 362 -13.13 8.57 23.38
C ALA A 362 -12.08 7.57 22.89
N THR A 363 -11.96 6.43 23.55
CA THR A 363 -11.07 5.32 23.20
C THR A 363 -11.77 4.00 23.56
N TYR A 364 -11.50 2.93 22.81
CA TYR A 364 -12.25 1.68 22.92
C TYR A 364 -11.89 0.82 24.14
N ASP A 365 -10.87 1.17 24.92
CA ASP A 365 -10.62 0.59 26.23
C ASP A 365 -11.73 0.88 27.24
N LEU A 366 -12.52 1.95 27.02
CA LEU A 366 -13.67 2.31 27.83
C LEU A 366 -14.89 1.42 27.57
N GLN A 367 -14.96 0.76 26.41
CA GLN A 367 -16.01 -0.19 26.01
C GLN A 367 -15.40 -1.28 25.12
N PRO A 368 -14.62 -2.24 25.68
CA PRO A 368 -13.87 -3.23 24.92
C PRO A 368 -14.73 -4.21 24.11
N GLU A 369 -15.96 -4.49 24.55
CA GLU A 369 -16.92 -5.30 23.80
C GLU A 369 -17.35 -4.66 22.49
N MET A 370 -17.17 -3.34 22.34
CA MET A 370 -17.56 -2.55 21.16
C MET A 370 -19.00 -2.91 20.73
N SER A 371 -19.22 -3.27 19.47
CA SER A 371 -20.54 -3.68 18.97
C SER A 371 -20.60 -5.16 18.58
N ALA A 372 -19.73 -6.01 19.14
CA ALA A 372 -19.66 -7.42 18.79
C ALA A 372 -20.95 -8.17 19.07
N PHE A 373 -21.62 -7.88 20.21
CA PHE A 373 -22.90 -8.51 20.56
C PHE A 373 -24.02 -8.09 19.62
N GLU A 374 -24.11 -6.80 19.25
CA GLU A 374 -25.11 -6.28 18.32
C GLU A 374 -24.93 -6.84 16.90
N LEU A 375 -23.69 -7.09 16.47
CA LEU A 375 -23.39 -7.76 15.20
C LEU A 375 -23.88 -9.20 15.26
N THR A 376 -23.59 -9.90 16.35
CA THR A 376 -23.99 -11.29 16.58
C THR A 376 -25.51 -11.42 16.58
N ASP A 377 -26.22 -10.55 17.31
CA ASP A 377 -27.68 -10.56 17.40
C ASP A 377 -28.37 -10.21 16.05
N ALA A 378 -27.68 -9.44 15.20
CA ALA A 378 -28.18 -9.15 13.87
C ALA A 378 -27.91 -10.29 12.87
N LEU A 379 -26.80 -11.02 13.00
CA LEU A 379 -26.42 -12.07 12.05
C LEU A 379 -27.16 -13.39 12.33
N VAL A 380 -27.29 -13.78 13.58
CA VAL A 380 -27.91 -15.09 13.97
C VAL A 380 -29.27 -15.34 13.29
N PRO A 381 -30.22 -14.37 13.29
CA PRO A 381 -31.50 -14.58 12.61
C PRO A 381 -31.36 -14.74 11.08
N GLU A 382 -30.35 -14.15 10.45
CA GLU A 382 -30.12 -14.33 9.01
C GLU A 382 -29.59 -15.75 8.69
N LEU A 383 -28.74 -16.30 9.55
CA LEU A 383 -28.25 -17.67 9.42
C LEU A 383 -29.38 -18.70 9.59
N GLU A 384 -30.29 -18.45 10.55
CA GLU A 384 -31.47 -19.32 10.82
C GLU A 384 -32.45 -19.41 9.63
N LYS A 385 -32.50 -18.37 8.78
CA LYS A 385 -33.32 -18.39 7.56
C LYS A 385 -32.74 -19.29 6.47
N GLU A 386 -31.48 -19.62 6.52
CA GLU A 386 -30.74 -20.42 5.51
C GLU A 386 -30.85 -19.88 4.07
N GLU A 387 -31.08 -18.57 3.88
CA GLU A 387 -31.27 -17.94 2.56
C GLU A 387 -29.96 -17.37 1.97
N VAL A 388 -28.98 -17.06 2.81
CA VAL A 388 -27.71 -16.48 2.38
C VAL A 388 -26.69 -17.58 2.07
N ASP A 389 -25.96 -17.40 0.94
CA ASP A 389 -24.91 -18.33 0.52
C ASP A 389 -23.54 -17.99 1.13
N PHE A 390 -23.21 -16.69 1.26
CA PHE A 390 -21.93 -16.20 1.75
C PHE A 390 -22.09 -15.06 2.75
N VAL A 391 -21.33 -15.11 3.84
CA VAL A 391 -21.25 -14.02 4.84
C VAL A 391 -19.80 -13.61 5.04
N CYS A 392 -19.51 -12.30 4.99
CA CYS A 392 -18.25 -11.72 5.44
C CYS A 392 -18.51 -10.89 6.70
N LEU A 393 -18.10 -11.43 7.84
CA LEU A 393 -18.23 -10.82 9.18
C LEU A 393 -16.85 -10.36 9.68
N ASN A 394 -16.78 -9.14 10.20
CA ASN A 394 -15.59 -8.64 10.89
C ASN A 394 -15.95 -8.23 12.33
N PHE A 395 -15.20 -8.75 13.30
CA PHE A 395 -15.17 -8.29 14.69
C PHE A 395 -13.96 -7.38 14.90
N ALA A 396 -14.19 -6.12 15.16
CA ALA A 396 -13.16 -5.05 15.23
C ALA A 396 -12.33 -5.06 16.50
N ASN A 397 -12.77 -5.78 17.51
CA ASN A 397 -12.36 -5.63 18.92
C ASN A 397 -10.85 -5.78 19.14
N GLY A 398 -10.23 -6.84 18.62
CA GLY A 398 -8.82 -7.14 18.84
C GLY A 398 -7.91 -6.03 18.32
N ASP A 399 -8.22 -5.48 17.16
CA ASP A 399 -7.46 -4.38 16.56
C ASP A 399 -7.74 -3.04 17.26
N MET A 400 -8.99 -2.63 17.33
CA MET A 400 -9.34 -1.29 17.82
C MET A 400 -9.02 -1.10 19.29
N VAL A 401 -9.22 -2.12 20.12
CA VAL A 401 -8.83 -2.08 21.54
C VAL A 401 -7.32 -2.28 21.69
N GLY A 402 -6.70 -3.11 20.87
CA GLY A 402 -5.25 -3.30 20.81
C GLY A 402 -4.50 -1.99 20.60
N HIS A 403 -4.98 -1.13 19.73
CA HIS A 403 -4.41 0.20 19.48
C HIS A 403 -4.37 1.12 20.72
N THR A 404 -5.14 0.84 21.76
CA THR A 404 -5.07 1.60 23.01
C THR A 404 -3.84 1.28 23.87
N GLY A 405 -3.18 0.15 23.62
CA GLY A 405 -2.04 -0.32 24.41
C GLY A 405 -2.41 -0.80 25.82
N ILE A 406 -3.71 -0.94 26.13
CA ILE A 406 -4.20 -1.31 27.48
C ILE A 406 -4.50 -2.81 27.52
N MET A 407 -3.57 -3.61 28.06
CA MET A 407 -3.64 -5.06 28.16
C MET A 407 -4.96 -5.56 28.76
N SER A 408 -5.40 -4.97 29.87
CA SER A 408 -6.62 -5.42 30.56
C SER A 408 -7.90 -5.17 29.75
N ALA A 409 -7.91 -4.15 28.90
CA ALA A 409 -9.01 -3.88 27.99
C ALA A 409 -9.00 -4.83 26.79
N ALA A 410 -7.81 -5.09 26.21
CA ALA A 410 -7.65 -6.04 25.12
C ALA A 410 -8.04 -7.48 25.54
N ILE A 411 -7.74 -7.88 26.77
CA ILE A 411 -8.21 -9.16 27.33
C ILE A 411 -9.75 -9.24 27.33
N LYS A 412 -10.44 -8.21 27.83
CA LYS A 412 -11.91 -8.16 27.81
C LYS A 412 -12.48 -8.14 26.40
N ALA A 413 -11.82 -7.47 25.47
CA ALA A 413 -12.19 -7.48 24.06
C ALA A 413 -12.15 -8.90 23.48
N CYS A 414 -11.07 -9.65 23.74
CA CYS A 414 -10.94 -11.05 23.31
C CYS A 414 -12.02 -11.95 23.93
N GLU A 415 -12.34 -11.76 25.22
CA GLU A 415 -13.37 -12.53 25.92
C GLU A 415 -14.79 -12.27 25.37
N ALA A 416 -15.09 -11.01 25.01
CA ALA A 416 -16.34 -10.65 24.36
C ALA A 416 -16.47 -11.29 22.96
N VAL A 417 -15.39 -11.27 22.19
CA VAL A 417 -15.32 -11.91 20.87
C VAL A 417 -15.52 -13.42 20.99
N ASP A 418 -14.90 -14.10 21.97
CA ASP A 418 -15.07 -15.55 22.17
C ASP A 418 -16.54 -15.95 22.34
N GLN A 419 -17.30 -15.18 23.15
CA GLN A 419 -18.73 -15.41 23.35
C GLN A 419 -19.55 -15.22 22.06
N CYS A 420 -19.22 -14.20 21.28
CA CYS A 420 -19.86 -13.92 20.00
C CYS A 420 -19.55 -15.00 18.95
N VAL A 421 -18.29 -15.44 18.88
CA VAL A 421 -17.84 -16.55 18.02
C VAL A 421 -18.56 -17.84 18.37
N GLU A 422 -18.72 -18.17 19.68
CA GLU A 422 -19.48 -19.34 20.12
C GLU A 422 -20.91 -19.32 19.57
N LYS A 423 -21.62 -18.20 19.75
CA LYS A 423 -23.01 -18.08 19.32
C LYS A 423 -23.16 -18.18 17.79
N VAL A 424 -22.31 -17.48 17.04
CA VAL A 424 -22.35 -17.50 15.57
C VAL A 424 -22.00 -18.89 15.02
N ILE A 425 -20.91 -19.51 15.48
CA ILE A 425 -20.46 -20.82 14.97
C ILE A 425 -21.44 -21.94 15.34
N THR A 426 -22.00 -21.93 16.55
CA THR A 426 -22.99 -22.91 16.97
C THR A 426 -24.24 -22.83 16.08
N THR A 427 -24.74 -21.64 15.79
CA THR A 427 -25.85 -21.43 14.86
C THR A 427 -25.46 -21.85 13.44
N ALA A 428 -24.28 -21.45 12.96
CA ALA A 428 -23.79 -21.80 11.63
C ALA A 428 -23.77 -23.33 11.39
N LEU A 429 -23.22 -24.09 12.35
CA LEU A 429 -23.17 -25.55 12.28
C LEU A 429 -24.57 -26.18 12.32
N ALA A 430 -25.51 -25.63 13.12
CA ALA A 430 -26.89 -26.10 13.16
C ALA A 430 -27.61 -25.92 11.80
N HIS A 431 -27.27 -24.84 11.07
CA HIS A 431 -27.87 -24.45 9.79
C HIS A 431 -26.98 -24.73 8.56
N ASN A 432 -26.06 -25.70 8.67
CA ASN A 432 -25.24 -26.26 7.58
C ASN A 432 -24.31 -25.23 6.89
N TYR A 433 -23.86 -24.21 7.60
CA TYR A 433 -22.79 -23.35 7.14
C TYR A 433 -21.42 -23.93 7.49
N THR A 434 -20.46 -23.75 6.60
CA THR A 434 -19.03 -23.92 6.87
C THR A 434 -18.47 -22.56 7.28
N THR A 435 -17.69 -22.48 8.34
CA THR A 435 -17.09 -21.23 8.78
C THR A 435 -15.57 -21.28 8.63
N ILE A 436 -14.99 -20.26 7.98
CA ILE A 436 -13.56 -20.01 7.97
C ILE A 436 -13.32 -18.87 8.96
N VAL A 437 -12.60 -19.15 10.05
CA VAL A 437 -12.20 -18.17 11.05
C VAL A 437 -10.76 -17.75 10.79
N ILE A 438 -10.53 -16.46 10.58
CA ILE A 438 -9.18 -15.88 10.33
C ILE A 438 -9.00 -14.59 11.12
N ALA A 439 -7.79 -14.02 11.01
CA ALA A 439 -7.56 -12.59 11.18
C ALA A 439 -6.92 -12.02 9.91
N ASP A 440 -6.93 -10.71 9.76
CA ASP A 440 -6.35 -10.01 8.62
C ASP A 440 -4.93 -9.50 8.88
N HIS A 441 -4.57 -9.30 10.14
CA HIS A 441 -3.23 -8.99 10.67
C HIS A 441 -3.18 -9.24 12.17
N GLY A 442 -1.99 -9.14 12.77
CA GLY A 442 -1.81 -9.18 14.22
C GLY A 442 -1.85 -7.78 14.84
N ASN A 443 -2.26 -7.72 16.10
CA ASN A 443 -2.23 -6.53 16.96
C ASN A 443 -2.24 -6.96 18.44
N CYS A 444 -3.38 -7.45 18.95
CA CYS A 444 -3.59 -7.71 20.38
C CYS A 444 -2.83 -8.94 20.93
N GLU A 445 -2.20 -9.75 20.09
CA GLU A 445 -1.29 -10.80 20.53
C GLU A 445 0.07 -10.26 20.98
N THR A 446 0.34 -8.96 20.78
CA THR A 446 1.57 -8.30 21.24
C THR A 446 1.25 -6.92 21.80
N MET A 447 0.90 -6.86 23.07
CA MET A 447 0.50 -5.63 23.78
C MET A 447 1.67 -4.93 24.48
N ILE A 448 2.85 -5.55 24.56
CA ILE A 448 4.02 -5.03 25.29
C ILE A 448 5.23 -5.14 24.37
N ASN A 449 5.93 -4.02 24.20
CA ASN A 449 7.20 -3.93 23.47
C ASN A 449 8.36 -4.58 24.28
N PRO A 450 9.48 -4.92 23.61
CA PRO A 450 10.66 -5.48 24.30
C PRO A 450 11.24 -4.61 25.41
N ASP A 451 11.03 -3.30 25.36
CA ASP A 451 11.44 -2.33 26.39
C ASP A 451 10.44 -2.21 27.55
N GLY A 452 9.34 -2.97 27.51
CA GLY A 452 8.27 -2.94 28.52
C GLY A 452 7.22 -1.84 28.31
N SER A 453 7.34 -1.01 27.29
CA SER A 453 6.32 -0.02 26.94
C SER A 453 5.09 -0.67 26.29
N PRO A 454 3.90 -0.05 26.35
CA PRO A 454 2.73 -0.54 25.61
C PRO A 454 2.99 -0.56 24.10
N ASN A 455 2.62 -1.65 23.45
CA ASN A 455 2.55 -1.71 22.00
C ASN A 455 1.15 -1.31 21.52
N THR A 456 1.09 -0.41 20.55
CA THR A 456 -0.17 0.07 19.93
C THR A 456 -0.18 -0.17 18.41
N ALA A 457 0.88 -0.76 17.88
CA ALA A 457 1.04 -1.00 16.44
C ALA A 457 0.63 -2.43 16.07
N HIS A 458 0.35 -2.64 14.79
CA HIS A 458 0.22 -3.98 14.23
C HIS A 458 1.54 -4.75 14.32
N THR A 459 1.48 -6.04 14.08
CA THR A 459 2.65 -6.92 14.10
C THR A 459 2.88 -7.60 12.76
N THR A 460 4.04 -8.22 12.60
CA THR A 460 4.35 -9.12 11.49
C THR A 460 4.12 -10.59 11.84
N ASN A 461 3.50 -10.87 13.00
CA ASN A 461 3.18 -12.23 13.39
C ASN A 461 2.15 -12.85 12.45
N PRO A 462 2.21 -14.18 12.22
CA PRO A 462 1.17 -14.86 11.45
C PRO A 462 -0.17 -14.84 12.20
N VAL A 463 -1.23 -15.03 11.45
CA VAL A 463 -2.58 -15.11 12.01
C VAL A 463 -3.14 -16.53 11.84
N PRO A 464 -4.15 -16.93 12.63
CA PRO A 464 -4.77 -18.23 12.48
C PRO A 464 -5.68 -18.32 11.25
N ILE A 465 -5.82 -19.55 10.74
CA ILE A 465 -6.95 -19.99 9.95
C ILE A 465 -7.53 -21.27 10.55
N ILE A 466 -8.83 -21.31 10.80
CA ILE A 466 -9.52 -22.48 11.32
C ILE A 466 -10.71 -22.78 10.40
N LEU A 467 -10.78 -24.01 9.91
CA LEU A 467 -11.90 -24.47 9.07
C LEU A 467 -12.92 -25.25 9.92
N VAL A 468 -14.02 -24.60 10.25
CA VAL A 468 -15.10 -25.20 11.03
C VAL A 468 -16.14 -25.79 10.09
N ASP A 469 -16.03 -27.08 9.86
CA ASP A 469 -16.92 -27.85 8.97
C ASP A 469 -17.21 -29.24 9.58
N LYS A 470 -18.37 -29.77 9.29
CA LYS A 470 -18.76 -31.15 9.67
C LYS A 470 -17.86 -32.21 9.01
N ASP A 471 -17.29 -31.91 7.84
CA ASP A 471 -16.50 -32.86 7.05
C ASP A 471 -15.01 -32.95 7.46
N LEU A 472 -14.57 -32.14 8.41
CA LEU A 472 -13.18 -32.11 8.98
C LEU A 472 -12.06 -32.23 7.94
N ARG A 473 -12.09 -31.39 6.89
CA ARG A 473 -11.07 -31.39 5.86
C ARG A 473 -9.79 -30.77 6.36
N ALA A 474 -8.66 -31.21 5.83
CA ALA A 474 -7.39 -30.53 6.08
C ALA A 474 -7.44 -29.08 5.57
N ILE A 475 -6.70 -28.21 6.25
CA ILE A 475 -6.43 -26.83 5.81
C ILE A 475 -4.92 -26.61 5.90
N HIS A 476 -4.37 -25.83 4.97
CA HIS A 476 -2.92 -25.59 4.86
C HIS A 476 -2.57 -24.14 5.15
N ASP A 477 -1.27 -23.90 5.47
CA ASP A 477 -0.72 -22.56 5.60
C ASP A 477 -0.78 -21.81 4.27
N GLY A 478 -0.94 -20.50 4.34
CA GLY A 478 -1.02 -19.66 3.15
C GLY A 478 -0.93 -18.16 3.42
N VAL A 479 -1.58 -17.40 2.53
CA VAL A 479 -1.70 -15.94 2.59
C VAL A 479 -3.16 -15.52 2.49
N LEU A 480 -3.46 -14.24 2.77
CA LEU A 480 -4.85 -13.75 2.73
C LEU A 480 -5.50 -13.89 1.35
N GLY A 481 -4.72 -13.78 0.27
CA GLY A 481 -5.21 -13.97 -1.10
C GLY A 481 -5.75 -15.38 -1.38
N ASP A 482 -5.35 -16.39 -0.62
CA ASP A 482 -5.79 -17.78 -0.79
C ASP A 482 -7.22 -18.02 -0.28
N ILE A 483 -7.78 -17.10 0.50
CA ILE A 483 -9.09 -17.25 1.12
C ILE A 483 -10.24 -17.22 0.10
N ALA A 484 -10.21 -16.30 -0.87
CA ALA A 484 -11.26 -16.27 -1.90
C ALA A 484 -11.28 -17.56 -2.74
N PRO A 485 -10.15 -18.08 -3.26
CA PRO A 485 -10.10 -19.40 -3.90
C PRO A 485 -10.64 -20.54 -3.02
N THR A 486 -10.31 -20.53 -1.73
CA THR A 486 -10.78 -21.53 -0.76
C THR A 486 -12.31 -21.47 -0.59
N ILE A 487 -12.87 -20.26 -0.48
CA ILE A 487 -14.33 -20.06 -0.39
C ILE A 487 -15.02 -20.54 -1.66
N LEU A 488 -14.50 -20.17 -2.85
CA LEU A 488 -15.09 -20.59 -4.13
C LEU A 488 -15.08 -22.11 -4.29
N GLU A 489 -14.02 -22.80 -3.87
CA GLU A 489 -13.98 -24.26 -3.90
C GLU A 489 -15.02 -24.89 -2.97
N LEU A 490 -15.17 -24.40 -1.73
CA LEU A 490 -16.22 -24.85 -0.81
C LEU A 490 -17.63 -24.64 -1.37
N MET A 491 -17.85 -23.52 -2.05
CA MET A 491 -19.15 -23.18 -2.66
C MET A 491 -19.39 -23.88 -4.00
N GLY A 492 -18.39 -24.54 -4.59
CA GLY A 492 -18.47 -25.16 -5.90
C GLY A 492 -18.60 -24.16 -7.05
N VAL A 493 -18.04 -22.99 -6.89
CA VAL A 493 -17.97 -21.92 -7.88
C VAL A 493 -16.60 -21.90 -8.53
N GLU A 494 -16.53 -21.74 -9.85
CA GLU A 494 -15.28 -21.70 -10.59
C GLU A 494 -14.45 -20.46 -10.24
N LYS A 495 -13.17 -20.66 -9.97
CA LYS A 495 -12.22 -19.59 -9.69
C LYS A 495 -11.79 -18.91 -11.00
N PRO A 496 -11.89 -17.56 -11.14
CA PRO A 496 -11.40 -16.88 -12.32
C PRO A 496 -9.87 -16.91 -12.41
N GLU A 497 -9.32 -16.84 -13.64
CA GLU A 497 -7.87 -16.92 -13.90
C GLU A 497 -7.08 -15.79 -13.22
N VAL A 498 -7.69 -14.61 -13.08
CA VAL A 498 -7.04 -13.45 -12.42
C VAL A 498 -6.80 -13.65 -10.93
N MET A 499 -7.52 -14.60 -10.29
CA MET A 499 -7.21 -15.02 -8.93
C MET A 499 -6.01 -15.98 -8.95
N THR A 500 -4.81 -15.40 -8.84
CA THR A 500 -3.55 -16.15 -8.94
C THR A 500 -3.20 -16.97 -7.69
N CYS A 501 -3.86 -16.70 -6.57
CA CYS A 501 -3.73 -17.49 -5.35
C CYS A 501 -4.50 -18.81 -5.44
N HIS A 502 -4.28 -19.71 -4.48
CA HIS A 502 -4.76 -21.10 -4.53
C HIS A 502 -5.68 -21.42 -3.34
N SER A 503 -6.51 -22.46 -3.48
CA SER A 503 -7.26 -22.99 -2.35
C SER A 503 -6.32 -23.64 -1.33
N LEU A 504 -6.64 -23.51 -0.06
CA LEU A 504 -5.92 -24.10 1.08
C LEU A 504 -6.48 -25.46 1.53
N LEU A 505 -7.46 -26.01 0.77
CA LEU A 505 -8.06 -27.32 1.05
C LEU A 505 -7.25 -28.48 0.49
#